data_e4d1d7b3f92c03a72d0a83d811901495
#
_entry.id   e4d1d7b3f92c03a72d0a83d811901495
#
_cell.length_a   1.000
_cell.length_b   1.000
_cell.length_c   1.000
_cell.angle_alpha   90.00
_cell.angle_beta   90.00
_cell.angle_gamma   90.00
#
_symmetry.space_group_name_H-M   'P 1'
#
loop_
_entity.id
_entity.type
_entity.pdbx_description
1 polymer ?
#
loop_
_entity_poly.entity_id
_entity_poly.type
_entity_poly.pdbx_seq_one_letter_code
_entity_poly.pdbx_strand_id
1 'polypeptide(L)'
;MSAPDALHLMRLRGRARAARCAALIVLAAAVPAAAGCGSSASTGSSTSAASTTASAATATTSKATTSKPATSIAGAEMGRLPKVPEPTRPTSLAASPTTGESAFLTAVFHDAEALWTREFEAAGLQYTPARLTIFHDQVHTACGTQSAAVGPFYCPADRGVYLDTRFFDQLGRTVGVRLGAFARAYVVAHEVAHHVQVLLGITGRVRAADHQDPAGTNARSVRLELQADCFAGVWKHATYERGQLTTADFEDALRAAAIVGDDFQQRRATGTITPEDWTHGSSAQRQHWLTTGFEQGAPGACDTFGA
;
A
#
# COMPACT_ATOMS: atom_id res chain seq x y z
N MET A 1 19.33 -55.14 27.76
CA MET A 1 19.09 -55.99 26.59
C MET A 1 18.16 -55.21 25.68
N SER A 2 18.71 -54.66 24.72
CA SER A 2 18.66 -54.74 23.25
C SER A 2 17.59 -53.83 22.64
N ALA A 3 18.07 -52.75 22.03
CA ALA A 3 17.50 -52.24 20.80
C ALA A 3 17.75 -53.30 19.69
N PRO A 4 17.24 -53.23 18.46
CA PRO A 4 17.35 -52.05 17.56
C PRO A 4 16.22 -51.90 16.50
N ASP A 5 16.36 -50.80 15.73
CA ASP A 5 16.13 -50.61 14.26
C ASP A 5 14.68 -50.69 13.73
N ALA A 6 14.26 -49.80 12.83
CA ALA A 6 14.84 -49.31 11.60
C ALA A 6 14.01 -48.19 10.98
N LEU A 7 14.73 -47.23 10.45
CA LEU A 7 14.45 -46.39 9.28
C LEU A 7 13.23 -46.80 8.42
N HIS A 8 12.34 -45.81 8.16
CA HIS A 8 11.79 -45.66 6.82
C HIS A 8 11.67 -44.19 6.45
N LEU A 9 12.61 -43.77 5.60
CA LEU A 9 12.60 -42.50 4.88
C LEU A 9 11.39 -42.45 3.93
N MET A 10 10.49 -41.52 4.16
CA MET A 10 9.68 -41.01 3.06
C MET A 10 9.92 -39.51 2.88
N ARG A 11 10.73 -39.22 1.84
CA ARG A 11 10.93 -37.89 1.28
C ARG A 11 9.60 -37.42 0.68
N LEU A 12 8.91 -36.56 1.38
CA LEU A 12 7.90 -35.68 0.76
C LEU A 12 8.54 -34.31 0.55
N ARG A 13 8.99 -34.08 -0.68
CA ARG A 13 9.32 -32.76 -1.18
C ARG A 13 8.01 -31.97 -1.32
N GLY A 14 7.56 -31.39 -0.23
CA GLY A 14 6.54 -30.34 -0.24
C GLY A 14 7.21 -29.04 -0.64
N ARG A 15 6.99 -28.58 -1.88
CA ARG A 15 7.28 -27.21 -2.30
C ARG A 15 6.37 -26.29 -1.49
N ALA A 16 6.89 -25.71 -0.41
CA ALA A 16 6.25 -24.59 0.26
C ALA A 16 6.28 -23.40 -0.70
N ARG A 17 5.19 -23.19 -1.41
CA ARG A 17 4.90 -21.90 -2.05
C ARG A 17 4.61 -20.93 -0.92
N ALA A 18 5.59 -20.08 -0.60
CA ALA A 18 5.40 -18.96 0.28
C ALA A 18 4.26 -18.09 -0.26
N ALA A 19 3.16 -18.01 0.48
CA ALA A 19 2.12 -17.02 0.25
C ALA A 19 2.76 -15.64 0.47
N ARG A 20 2.97 -14.91 -0.62
CA ARG A 20 3.43 -13.53 -0.58
C ARG A 20 2.27 -12.70 -0.03
N CYS A 21 2.32 -12.33 1.24
CA CYS A 21 1.49 -11.28 1.78
C CYS A 21 1.94 -9.97 1.14
N ALA A 22 1.05 -9.35 0.37
CA ALA A 22 1.25 -8.01 -0.14
C ALA A 22 1.08 -7.01 1.01
N ALA A 23 2.17 -6.60 1.59
CA ALA A 23 2.30 -5.40 2.40
C ALA A 23 3.80 -5.08 2.40
N LEU A 24 4.27 -4.42 1.36
CA LEU A 24 5.70 -4.17 1.21
C LEU A 24 5.92 -2.82 0.54
N ILE A 25 6.18 -1.81 1.34
CA ILE A 25 7.02 -0.70 0.90
C ILE A 25 8.46 -1.23 0.92
N VAL A 26 8.89 -1.92 -0.13
CA VAL A 26 10.24 -2.45 -0.22
C VAL A 26 11.17 -1.43 -0.83
N LEU A 27 12.01 -0.81 -0.01
CA LEU A 27 13.25 -0.20 -0.47
C LEU A 27 14.36 -1.27 -0.48
N ALA A 28 14.39 -2.11 -1.50
CA ALA A 28 15.53 -2.99 -1.72
C ALA A 28 16.65 -2.20 -2.40
N ALA A 29 17.59 -1.67 -1.64
CA ALA A 29 18.87 -1.22 -2.15
C ALA A 29 19.77 -2.45 -2.39
N ALA A 30 19.69 -3.04 -3.59
CA ALA A 30 20.68 -4.01 -4.05
C ALA A 30 21.90 -3.25 -4.55
N VAL A 31 23.01 -3.39 -3.85
CA VAL A 31 24.35 -2.98 -4.34
C VAL A 31 24.87 -4.11 -5.24
N PRO A 32 25.13 -3.88 -6.53
CA PRO A 32 25.83 -4.88 -7.33
C PRO A 32 27.34 -4.77 -7.10
N ALA A 33 27.95 -5.87 -6.70
CA ALA A 33 29.39 -6.03 -6.73
C ALA A 33 29.86 -6.08 -8.19
N ALA A 34 30.79 -5.21 -8.55
CA ALA A 34 31.46 -5.20 -9.82
C ALA A 34 32.43 -6.37 -9.92
N ALA A 35 32.31 -7.19 -10.95
CA ALA A 35 33.43 -8.02 -11.47
C ALA A 35 33.42 -7.90 -12.97
N GLY A 36 34.59 -7.48 -13.49
CA GLY A 36 34.76 -7.07 -14.85
C GLY A 36 35.22 -8.20 -15.78
N CYS A 37 35.46 -7.75 -17.01
CA CYS A 37 36.28 -8.32 -18.11
C CYS A 37 35.61 -9.22 -19.13
N GLY A 38 35.68 -8.74 -20.39
CA GLY A 38 35.77 -9.61 -21.55
C GLY A 38 35.21 -9.03 -22.86
N SER A 39 36.07 -8.37 -23.63
CA SER A 39 35.83 -7.91 -25.00
C SER A 39 35.52 -9.04 -25.97
N SER A 40 34.69 -8.83 -26.97
CA SER A 40 34.99 -9.14 -28.38
C SER A 40 33.91 -8.55 -29.31
N ALA A 41 34.38 -7.83 -30.27
CA ALA A 41 33.67 -7.25 -31.39
C ALA A 41 33.35 -8.30 -32.48
N SER A 42 32.22 -8.13 -33.18
CA SER A 42 32.20 -8.41 -34.62
C SER A 42 31.02 -7.69 -35.29
N THR A 43 31.40 -7.02 -36.34
CA THR A 43 30.64 -6.25 -37.32
C THR A 43 29.78 -7.14 -38.21
N GLY A 44 28.63 -6.64 -38.66
CA GLY A 44 27.82 -7.23 -39.71
C GLY A 44 26.65 -6.37 -40.14
N SER A 45 26.90 -5.47 -41.11
CA SER A 45 25.85 -4.76 -41.88
C SER A 45 25.08 -5.72 -42.78
N SER A 46 23.79 -5.52 -42.94
CA SER A 46 23.09 -5.62 -44.22
C SER A 46 21.68 -5.03 -44.14
N THR A 47 21.48 -4.08 -45.00
CA THR A 47 20.25 -3.45 -45.47
C THR A 47 19.38 -4.44 -46.26
N SER A 48 18.06 -4.41 -46.12
CA SER A 48 17.16 -4.48 -47.28
C SER A 48 15.72 -4.06 -46.96
N ALA A 49 15.12 -3.51 -47.99
CA ALA A 49 13.95 -2.68 -48.07
C ALA A 49 12.58 -3.44 -48.08
N ALA A 50 11.60 -2.68 -47.67
CA ALA A 50 10.18 -2.55 -48.12
C ALA A 50 9.45 -3.75 -48.77
N SER A 51 8.24 -4.02 -48.25
CA SER A 51 7.03 -4.10 -49.11
C SER A 51 5.76 -4.03 -48.27
N THR A 52 4.92 -3.09 -48.59
CA THR A 52 3.53 -2.87 -48.21
C THR A 52 2.62 -3.92 -48.80
N THR A 53 1.76 -4.56 -48.00
CA THR A 53 0.48 -5.08 -48.49
C THR A 53 -0.58 -4.89 -47.41
N ALA A 54 -1.57 -4.06 -47.73
CA ALA A 54 -2.80 -3.90 -46.98
C ALA A 54 -3.67 -5.16 -47.15
N SER A 55 -4.15 -5.74 -46.07
CA SER A 55 -5.20 -6.75 -46.10
C SER A 55 -6.35 -6.28 -45.20
N ALA A 56 -7.48 -6.10 -45.80
CA ALA A 56 -8.74 -5.77 -45.15
C ALA A 56 -9.20 -6.95 -44.26
N ALA A 57 -9.40 -6.72 -42.98
CA ALA A 57 -10.00 -7.68 -42.08
C ALA A 57 -11.46 -7.32 -41.81
N THR A 58 -12.29 -8.22 -42.14
CA THR A 58 -13.77 -8.28 -41.97
C THR A 58 -14.14 -8.20 -40.49
N ALA A 59 -15.01 -7.27 -40.14
CA ALA A 59 -15.55 -7.12 -38.81
C ALA A 59 -16.49 -8.28 -38.49
N THR A 60 -16.08 -9.17 -37.60
CA THR A 60 -16.95 -10.19 -37.02
C THR A 60 -17.61 -9.62 -35.77
N THR A 61 -18.92 -9.41 -35.82
CA THR A 61 -19.73 -8.95 -34.69
C THR A 61 -19.76 -10.04 -33.62
N SER A 62 -18.99 -9.87 -32.58
CA SER A 62 -19.01 -10.74 -31.40
C SER A 62 -20.19 -10.37 -30.51
N LYS A 63 -21.10 -11.34 -30.35
CA LYS A 63 -22.31 -11.27 -29.52
C LYS A 63 -21.87 -11.01 -28.05
N ALA A 64 -22.27 -9.88 -27.50
CA ALA A 64 -22.04 -9.56 -26.09
C ALA A 64 -22.75 -10.60 -25.21
N THR A 65 -21.97 -11.45 -24.57
CA THR A 65 -22.43 -12.31 -23.48
C THR A 65 -22.62 -11.40 -22.27
N THR A 66 -23.86 -11.27 -21.81
CA THR A 66 -24.22 -10.59 -20.56
C THR A 66 -23.52 -11.29 -19.39
N SER A 67 -22.35 -10.80 -18.98
CA SER A 67 -21.71 -11.23 -17.77
C SER A 67 -22.55 -10.75 -16.57
N LYS A 68 -22.91 -11.71 -15.70
CA LYS A 68 -23.47 -11.47 -14.37
C LYS A 68 -22.66 -10.35 -13.69
N PRO A 69 -23.30 -9.33 -13.07
CA PRO A 69 -22.55 -8.25 -12.44
C PRO A 69 -21.60 -8.84 -11.42
N ALA A 70 -20.30 -8.61 -11.60
CA ALA A 70 -19.30 -8.93 -10.62
C ALA A 70 -19.65 -8.17 -9.33
N THR A 71 -19.77 -8.89 -8.23
CA THR A 71 -19.99 -8.27 -6.91
C THR A 71 -18.87 -7.26 -6.68
N SER A 72 -19.22 -5.98 -6.55
CA SER A 72 -18.25 -4.89 -6.40
C SER A 72 -17.27 -5.19 -5.27
N ILE A 73 -15.98 -5.14 -5.56
CA ILE A 73 -14.92 -5.34 -4.55
C ILE A 73 -14.99 -4.23 -3.49
N ALA A 74 -15.42 -3.02 -3.86
CA ALA A 74 -15.57 -1.89 -2.95
C ALA A 74 -16.52 -2.16 -1.76
N GLY A 75 -17.51 -3.01 -1.97
CA GLY A 75 -18.46 -3.41 -0.92
C GLY A 75 -19.47 -2.33 -0.54
N ALA A 76 -20.71 -2.76 -0.35
CA ALA A 76 -21.83 -1.87 0.02
C ALA A 76 -21.59 -1.14 1.37
N GLU A 77 -20.75 -1.69 2.24
CA GLU A 77 -20.50 -1.14 3.58
C GLU A 77 -19.66 0.13 3.57
N MET A 78 -18.73 0.29 2.60
CA MET A 78 -17.95 1.52 2.45
C MET A 78 -18.84 2.74 2.18
N GLY A 79 -19.87 2.57 1.34
CA GLY A 79 -20.84 3.62 1.05
C GLY A 79 -21.78 3.93 2.22
N ARG A 80 -21.80 3.12 3.29
CA ARG A 80 -22.57 3.36 4.51
C ARG A 80 -21.82 4.24 5.52
N LEU A 81 -20.50 4.35 5.38
CA LEU A 81 -19.70 5.24 6.23
C LEU A 81 -20.07 6.69 5.89
N PRO A 82 -20.46 7.49 6.87
CA PRO A 82 -20.86 8.88 6.63
C PRO A 82 -19.67 9.72 6.18
N LYS A 83 -19.99 10.91 5.66
CA LYS A 83 -18.97 11.95 5.54
C LYS A 83 -18.54 12.34 6.96
N VAL A 84 -17.21 12.49 7.16
CA VAL A 84 -16.63 12.90 8.43
C VAL A 84 -17.32 14.18 8.92
N PRO A 85 -17.97 14.16 10.10
CA PRO A 85 -18.62 15.33 10.63
C PRO A 85 -17.59 16.38 11.08
N GLU A 86 -17.98 17.65 11.04
CA GLU A 86 -17.18 18.72 11.62
C GLU A 86 -16.91 18.43 13.11
N PRO A 87 -15.68 18.56 13.58
CA PRO A 87 -15.34 18.22 14.95
C PRO A 87 -15.94 19.24 15.93
N THR A 88 -16.63 18.71 16.92
CA THR A 88 -17.18 19.52 18.02
C THR A 88 -16.14 19.85 19.10
N ARG A 89 -14.94 19.28 19.03
CA ARG A 89 -13.87 19.51 20.01
C ARG A 89 -12.49 19.26 19.41
N PRO A 90 -11.53 20.21 19.52
CA PRO A 90 -10.17 19.96 19.09
C PRO A 90 -9.53 18.91 19.99
N THR A 91 -9.28 17.72 19.46
CA THR A 91 -8.36 16.77 20.06
C THR A 91 -6.96 17.19 19.61
N SER A 92 -6.17 17.72 20.51
CA SER A 92 -4.84 18.21 20.18
C SER A 92 -3.95 17.06 19.70
N LEU A 93 -3.60 17.03 18.41
CA LEU A 93 -2.39 16.36 17.92
C LEU A 93 -1.13 17.14 18.33
N ALA A 94 -1.25 18.00 19.31
CA ALA A 94 -0.15 18.73 19.91
C ALA A 94 0.84 17.84 20.69
N ALA A 95 1.05 16.61 20.24
CA ALA A 95 2.33 15.95 20.39
C ALA A 95 3.28 16.60 19.39
N SER A 96 3.73 17.78 19.74
CA SER A 96 4.89 18.42 19.10
C SER A 96 6.01 17.37 18.99
N PRO A 97 6.84 17.40 17.92
CA PRO A 97 8.05 16.59 17.82
C PRO A 97 9.00 16.68 19.04
N THR A 98 8.73 17.58 19.98
CA THR A 98 9.45 17.74 21.25
C THR A 98 9.26 16.58 22.23
N THR A 99 8.26 15.69 22.05
CA THR A 99 8.04 14.52 22.93
C THR A 99 8.69 13.23 22.40
N GLY A 100 9.38 13.30 21.28
CA GLY A 100 10.02 12.16 20.62
C GLY A 100 9.15 11.51 19.53
N GLU A 101 9.82 10.89 18.56
CA GLU A 101 9.21 10.29 17.36
C GLU A 101 8.13 9.26 17.70
N SER A 102 8.44 8.34 18.61
CA SER A 102 7.51 7.27 19.00
C SER A 102 6.22 7.80 19.61
N ALA A 103 6.31 8.84 20.45
CA ALA A 103 5.13 9.45 21.06
C ALA A 103 4.26 10.15 20.02
N PHE A 104 4.86 10.82 19.03
CA PHE A 104 4.14 11.45 17.94
C PHE A 104 3.40 10.40 17.08
N LEU A 105 4.09 9.35 16.62
CA LEU A 105 3.49 8.28 15.81
C LEU A 105 2.38 7.55 16.56
N THR A 106 2.55 7.33 17.88
CA THR A 106 1.52 6.74 18.73
C THR A 106 0.29 7.64 18.83
N ALA A 107 0.46 8.95 18.98
CA ALA A 107 -0.65 9.89 19.03
C ALA A 107 -1.42 9.94 17.70
N VAL A 108 -0.73 9.94 16.56
CA VAL A 108 -1.34 9.86 15.23
C VAL A 108 -2.13 8.56 15.06
N PHE A 109 -1.55 7.43 15.46
CA PHE A 109 -2.23 6.14 15.41
C PHE A 109 -3.54 6.16 16.19
N HIS A 110 -3.52 6.62 17.45
CA HIS A 110 -4.74 6.69 18.26
C HIS A 110 -5.77 7.68 17.72
N ASP A 111 -5.36 8.78 17.12
CA ASP A 111 -6.29 9.73 16.49
C ASP A 111 -6.97 9.12 15.26
N ALA A 112 -6.22 8.39 14.44
CA ALA A 112 -6.78 7.66 13.29
C ALA A 112 -7.75 6.55 13.73
N GLU A 113 -7.37 5.76 14.74
CA GLU A 113 -8.25 4.74 15.35
C GLU A 113 -9.54 5.35 15.89
N ALA A 114 -9.45 6.49 16.58
CA ALA A 114 -10.60 7.18 17.12
C ALA A 114 -11.54 7.73 16.04
N LEU A 115 -11.00 8.20 14.90
CA LEU A 115 -11.82 8.57 13.75
C LEU A 115 -12.61 7.37 13.25
N TRP A 116 -11.91 6.29 12.89
CA TRP A 116 -12.55 5.13 12.28
C TRP A 116 -13.53 4.43 13.22
N THR A 117 -13.26 4.43 14.52
CA THR A 117 -14.23 3.96 15.52
C THR A 117 -15.56 4.73 15.39
N ARG A 118 -15.53 6.06 15.35
CA ARG A 118 -16.74 6.89 15.20
C ARG A 118 -17.44 6.66 13.87
N GLU A 119 -16.68 6.55 12.78
CA GLU A 119 -17.24 6.33 11.44
C GLU A 119 -18.00 5.00 11.35
N PHE A 120 -17.41 3.93 11.92
CA PHE A 120 -18.05 2.61 11.98
C PHE A 120 -19.28 2.63 12.87
N GLU A 121 -19.20 3.22 14.06
CA GLU A 121 -20.35 3.38 14.98
C GLU A 121 -21.50 4.14 14.32
N ALA A 122 -21.21 5.26 13.64
CA ALA A 122 -22.20 6.04 12.92
C ALA A 122 -22.87 5.28 11.77
N ALA A 123 -22.15 4.34 11.15
CA ALA A 123 -22.68 3.43 10.13
C ALA A 123 -23.43 2.23 10.71
N GLY A 124 -23.44 2.05 12.03
CA GLY A 124 -23.97 0.85 12.68
C GLY A 124 -23.12 -0.39 12.46
N LEU A 125 -21.82 -0.20 12.23
CA LEU A 125 -20.82 -1.25 12.07
C LEU A 125 -19.97 -1.37 13.33
N GLN A 126 -19.38 -2.55 13.54
CA GLN A 126 -18.48 -2.77 14.65
C GLN A 126 -17.02 -2.52 14.25
N TYR A 127 -16.35 -1.63 14.97
CA TYR A 127 -14.91 -1.41 14.85
C TYR A 127 -14.18 -2.26 15.90
N THR A 128 -13.14 -2.96 15.48
CA THR A 128 -12.21 -3.67 16.38
C THR A 128 -10.86 -3.00 16.23
N PRO A 129 -10.29 -2.36 17.27
CA PRO A 129 -9.03 -1.62 17.14
C PRO A 129 -7.86 -2.46 16.65
N ALA A 130 -6.98 -1.85 15.86
CA ALA A 130 -5.68 -2.41 15.53
C ALA A 130 -4.73 -2.35 16.73
N ARG A 131 -3.59 -3.03 16.63
CA ARG A 131 -2.49 -2.93 17.60
C ARG A 131 -1.33 -2.19 16.99
N LEU A 132 -0.73 -1.28 17.74
CA LEU A 132 0.50 -0.61 17.33
C LEU A 132 1.72 -1.29 17.96
N THR A 133 2.73 -1.57 17.14
CA THR A 133 4.04 -2.03 17.58
C THR A 133 5.12 -1.14 16.97
N ILE A 134 5.86 -0.44 17.81
CA ILE A 134 7.07 0.27 17.40
C ILE A 134 8.25 -0.66 17.60
N PHE A 135 9.05 -0.86 16.55
CA PHE A 135 10.16 -1.80 16.59
C PHE A 135 11.45 -1.20 16.00
N HIS A 136 12.55 -1.90 16.18
CA HIS A 136 13.84 -1.60 15.57
C HIS A 136 14.44 -2.88 14.99
N ASP A 137 15.09 -2.77 13.84
CA ASP A 137 15.79 -3.83 13.11
C ASP A 137 14.88 -4.96 12.60
N GLN A 138 14.23 -5.73 13.46
CA GLN A 138 13.41 -6.87 13.09
C GLN A 138 12.22 -7.03 14.04
N VAL A 139 11.10 -7.51 13.49
CA VAL A 139 9.91 -7.86 14.27
C VAL A 139 9.31 -9.17 13.78
N HIS A 140 8.82 -9.98 14.72
CA HIS A 140 8.06 -11.20 14.45
C HIS A 140 6.57 -10.90 14.51
N THR A 141 5.85 -11.27 13.47
CA THR A 141 4.41 -11.03 13.31
C THR A 141 3.71 -12.29 12.82
N ALA A 142 2.39 -12.33 12.86
CA ALA A 142 1.62 -13.42 12.26
C ALA A 142 1.75 -13.48 10.72
N CYS A 143 2.24 -12.41 10.09
CA CYS A 143 2.57 -12.36 8.66
C CYS A 143 4.02 -12.80 8.35
N GLY A 144 4.76 -13.25 9.36
CA GLY A 144 6.17 -13.65 9.28
C GLY A 144 7.11 -12.64 9.94
N THR A 145 8.40 -12.92 9.83
CA THR A 145 9.44 -12.05 10.33
C THR A 145 9.75 -10.97 9.31
N GLN A 146 9.72 -9.71 9.74
CA GLN A 146 9.99 -8.54 8.91
C GLN A 146 11.19 -7.77 9.43
N SER A 147 12.02 -7.26 8.52
CA SER A 147 13.11 -6.35 8.86
C SER A 147 12.64 -4.88 8.73
N ALA A 148 13.34 -3.97 9.39
CA ALA A 148 13.09 -2.54 9.26
C ALA A 148 13.21 -1.99 7.83
N ALA A 149 13.88 -2.75 6.93
CA ALA A 149 14.02 -2.36 5.53
C ALA A 149 12.70 -2.40 4.74
N VAL A 150 11.67 -3.11 5.24
CA VAL A 150 10.34 -3.12 4.61
C VAL A 150 9.56 -1.83 4.86
N GLY A 151 10.00 -0.99 5.81
CA GLY A 151 9.27 0.20 6.24
C GLY A 151 8.10 -0.10 7.18
N PRO A 152 7.24 0.87 7.43
CA PRO A 152 5.94 0.67 8.08
C PRO A 152 5.08 -0.32 7.33
N PHE A 153 4.28 -1.12 8.05
CA PHE A 153 3.36 -2.05 7.42
C PHE A 153 2.21 -2.45 8.36
N TYR A 154 1.12 -2.89 7.76
CA TYR A 154 0.00 -3.54 8.45
C TYR A 154 0.00 -5.04 8.20
N CYS A 155 -0.15 -5.84 9.25
CA CYS A 155 -0.33 -7.29 9.15
C CYS A 155 -1.80 -7.68 9.38
N PRO A 156 -2.52 -8.17 8.35
CA PRO A 156 -3.92 -8.56 8.50
C PRO A 156 -4.16 -9.75 9.43
N ALA A 157 -3.17 -10.63 9.59
CA ALA A 157 -3.32 -11.86 10.35
C ALA A 157 -3.39 -11.62 11.86
N ASP A 158 -2.72 -10.59 12.37
CA ASP A 158 -2.75 -10.20 13.78
C ASP A 158 -3.35 -8.81 14.04
N ARG A 159 -3.78 -8.14 12.96
CA ARG A 159 -4.33 -6.78 12.98
C ARG A 159 -3.36 -5.76 13.59
N GLY A 160 -2.07 -5.95 13.31
CA GLY A 160 -0.98 -5.12 13.82
C GLY A 160 -0.51 -4.08 12.81
N VAL A 161 -0.36 -2.84 13.26
CA VAL A 161 0.41 -1.79 12.58
C VAL A 161 1.80 -1.79 13.17
N TYR A 162 2.82 -1.88 12.32
CA TYR A 162 4.22 -2.02 12.69
C TYR A 162 5.03 -0.86 12.13
N LEU A 163 5.74 -0.13 12.99
CA LEU A 163 6.47 1.08 12.63
C LEU A 163 7.92 1.00 13.11
N ASP A 164 8.91 1.16 12.21
CA ASP A 164 10.28 1.50 12.61
C ASP A 164 10.45 3.03 12.56
N THR A 165 10.74 3.64 13.69
CA THR A 165 10.92 5.10 13.80
C THR A 165 12.05 5.65 12.95
N ARG A 166 13.05 4.81 12.61
CA ARG A 166 14.19 5.20 11.76
C ARG A 166 13.85 5.26 10.28
N PHE A 167 12.74 4.63 9.88
CA PHE A 167 12.32 4.56 8.47
C PHE A 167 12.23 5.94 7.82
N PHE A 168 11.59 6.89 8.49
CA PHE A 168 11.37 8.23 7.95
C PHE A 168 12.67 8.99 7.71
N ASP A 169 13.62 8.86 8.62
CA ASP A 169 14.95 9.47 8.47
C ASP A 169 15.76 8.78 7.37
N GLN A 170 15.63 7.46 7.23
CA GLN A 170 16.28 6.71 6.16
C GLN A 170 15.68 7.08 4.80
N LEU A 171 14.36 7.12 4.69
CA LEU A 171 13.67 7.55 3.47
C LEU A 171 14.08 8.97 3.10
N GLY A 172 14.04 9.92 4.04
CA GLY A 172 14.46 11.29 3.83
C GLY A 172 15.89 11.41 3.31
N ARG A 173 16.84 10.69 3.92
CA ARG A 173 18.24 10.63 3.43
C ARG A 173 18.33 10.04 2.03
N THR A 174 17.57 8.97 1.76
CA THR A 174 17.58 8.29 0.46
C THR A 174 17.11 9.22 -0.65
N VAL A 175 16.08 10.01 -0.43
CA VAL A 175 15.50 10.91 -1.45
C VAL A 175 16.06 12.34 -1.40
N GLY A 176 16.92 12.64 -0.44
CA GLY A 176 17.56 13.96 -0.31
C GLY A 176 16.62 15.05 0.23
N VAL A 177 15.53 14.68 0.91
CA VAL A 177 14.58 15.62 1.53
C VAL A 177 14.28 15.22 2.97
N ARG A 178 14.01 16.23 3.81
CA ARG A 178 13.53 16.00 5.16
C ARG A 178 12.01 15.83 5.13
N LEU A 179 11.50 14.69 5.57
CA LEU A 179 10.08 14.46 5.72
C LEU A 179 9.57 15.16 6.98
N GLY A 180 8.56 15.98 6.83
CA GLY A 180 7.91 16.68 7.95
C GLY A 180 7.04 15.76 8.80
N ALA A 181 6.47 16.32 9.86
CA ALA A 181 5.60 15.58 10.77
C ALA A 181 4.37 14.97 10.05
N PHE A 182 3.79 15.71 9.11
CA PHE A 182 2.59 15.24 8.42
C PHE A 182 2.86 14.25 7.28
N ALA A 183 4.05 14.22 6.71
CA ALA A 183 4.50 13.11 5.86
C ALA A 183 4.53 11.80 6.66
N ARG A 184 5.02 11.84 7.89
CA ARG A 184 5.08 10.71 8.82
C ARG A 184 3.68 10.29 9.28
N ALA A 185 2.83 11.28 9.62
CA ALA A 185 1.44 11.05 10.01
C ALA A 185 0.61 10.41 8.88
N TYR A 186 0.84 10.82 7.63
CA TYR A 186 0.21 10.19 6.47
C TYR A 186 0.49 8.69 6.40
N VAL A 187 1.74 8.29 6.59
CA VAL A 187 2.12 6.86 6.54
C VAL A 187 1.40 6.07 7.63
N VAL A 188 1.34 6.61 8.87
CA VAL A 188 0.61 5.93 9.96
C VAL A 188 -0.88 5.80 9.64
N ALA A 189 -1.51 6.85 9.12
CA ALA A 189 -2.91 6.82 8.73
C ALA A 189 -3.18 5.84 7.58
N HIS A 190 -2.23 5.69 6.65
CA HIS A 190 -2.27 4.71 5.56
C HIS A 190 -2.26 3.28 6.09
N GLU A 191 -1.40 2.96 7.08
CA GLU A 191 -1.39 1.62 7.68
C GLU A 191 -2.69 1.32 8.45
N VAL A 192 -3.25 2.31 9.15
CA VAL A 192 -4.59 2.18 9.77
C VAL A 192 -5.67 1.99 8.70
N ALA A 193 -5.55 2.62 7.54
CA ALA A 193 -6.49 2.43 6.43
C ALA A 193 -6.51 0.99 5.92
N HIS A 194 -5.38 0.28 5.88
CA HIS A 194 -5.35 -1.15 5.58
C HIS A 194 -6.13 -1.98 6.61
N HIS A 195 -6.11 -1.57 7.89
CA HIS A 195 -6.95 -2.20 8.90
C HIS A 195 -8.44 -1.98 8.62
N VAL A 196 -8.84 -0.77 8.25
CA VAL A 196 -10.20 -0.43 7.83
C VAL A 196 -10.65 -1.30 6.65
N GLN A 197 -9.80 -1.49 5.63
CA GLN A 197 -10.08 -2.37 4.49
C GLN A 197 -10.35 -3.82 4.91
N VAL A 198 -9.63 -4.31 5.92
CA VAL A 198 -9.88 -5.65 6.49
C VAL A 198 -11.23 -5.71 7.16
N LEU A 199 -11.57 -4.73 8.01
CA LEU A 199 -12.85 -4.67 8.72
C LEU A 199 -14.06 -4.54 7.77
N LEU A 200 -13.90 -3.79 6.67
CA LEU A 200 -14.91 -3.68 5.60
C LEU A 200 -14.96 -4.90 4.67
N GLY A 201 -14.10 -5.92 4.90
CA GLY A 201 -14.02 -7.13 4.10
C GLY A 201 -13.43 -6.92 2.70
N ILE A 202 -12.92 -5.74 2.37
CA ILE A 202 -12.35 -5.41 1.05
C ILE A 202 -11.13 -6.28 0.77
N THR A 203 -10.19 -6.36 1.69
CA THR A 203 -8.99 -7.20 1.57
C THR A 203 -9.34 -8.68 1.35
N GLY A 204 -10.40 -9.18 1.99
CA GLY A 204 -10.88 -10.54 1.79
C GLY A 204 -11.41 -10.78 0.38
N ARG A 205 -12.16 -9.83 -0.18
CA ARG A 205 -12.67 -9.89 -1.56
C ARG A 205 -11.56 -9.82 -2.60
N VAL A 206 -10.56 -8.97 -2.37
CA VAL A 206 -9.36 -8.88 -3.23
C VAL A 206 -8.62 -10.21 -3.25
N ARG A 207 -8.36 -10.82 -2.09
CA ARG A 207 -7.69 -12.13 -2.01
C ARG A 207 -8.49 -13.22 -2.74
N ALA A 208 -9.81 -13.22 -2.62
CA ALA A 208 -10.66 -14.16 -3.35
C ALA A 208 -10.56 -13.96 -4.86
N ALA A 209 -10.51 -12.70 -5.32
CA ALA A 209 -10.31 -12.37 -6.73
C ALA A 209 -8.92 -12.77 -7.23
N ASP A 210 -7.87 -12.60 -6.42
CA ASP A 210 -6.50 -13.02 -6.75
C ASP A 210 -6.37 -14.54 -6.92
N HIS A 211 -7.10 -15.31 -6.12
CA HIS A 211 -7.16 -16.76 -6.30
C HIS A 211 -7.86 -17.17 -7.60
N GLN A 212 -8.85 -16.42 -8.04
CA GLN A 212 -9.60 -16.69 -9.28
C GLN A 212 -8.84 -16.19 -10.53
N ASP A 213 -8.17 -15.06 -10.42
CA ASP A 213 -7.41 -14.43 -11.50
C ASP A 213 -6.04 -13.94 -10.97
N PRO A 214 -5.02 -14.80 -10.93
CA PRO A 214 -3.68 -14.42 -10.47
C PRO A 214 -3.01 -13.35 -11.34
N ALA A 215 -3.38 -13.24 -12.61
CA ALA A 215 -2.77 -12.26 -13.51
C ALA A 215 -3.13 -10.81 -13.14
N GLY A 216 -4.32 -10.59 -12.56
CA GLY A 216 -4.78 -9.28 -12.11
C GLY A 216 -4.30 -8.87 -10.71
N THR A 217 -3.48 -9.67 -10.02
CA THR A 217 -3.10 -9.42 -8.61
C THR A 217 -2.42 -8.06 -8.42
N ASN A 218 -1.45 -7.69 -9.27
CA ASN A 218 -0.76 -6.41 -9.16
C ASN A 218 -1.73 -5.23 -9.30
N ALA A 219 -2.62 -5.28 -10.29
CA ALA A 219 -3.60 -4.22 -10.50
C ALA A 219 -4.56 -4.07 -9.31
N ARG A 220 -4.96 -5.17 -8.67
CA ARG A 220 -5.79 -5.14 -7.46
C ARG A 220 -5.02 -4.66 -6.24
N SER A 221 -3.72 -5.01 -6.12
CA SER A 221 -2.83 -4.47 -5.11
C SER A 221 -2.75 -2.95 -5.21
N VAL A 222 -2.48 -2.41 -6.41
CA VAL A 222 -2.47 -0.96 -6.64
C VAL A 222 -3.79 -0.32 -6.18
N ARG A 223 -4.94 -0.90 -6.50
CA ARG A 223 -6.24 -0.35 -6.08
C ARG A 223 -6.44 -0.35 -4.56
N LEU A 224 -5.94 -1.39 -3.85
CA LEU A 224 -5.94 -1.40 -2.39
C LEU A 224 -5.08 -0.28 -1.80
N GLU A 225 -3.89 -0.08 -2.33
CA GLU A 225 -2.96 0.96 -1.90
C GLU A 225 -3.56 2.37 -2.12
N LEU A 226 -4.10 2.62 -3.31
CA LEU A 226 -4.74 3.89 -3.65
C LEU A 226 -5.98 4.16 -2.77
N GLN A 227 -6.72 3.14 -2.39
CA GLN A 227 -7.83 3.27 -1.45
C GLN A 227 -7.34 3.59 -0.04
N ALA A 228 -6.23 2.99 0.40
CA ALA A 228 -5.61 3.32 1.68
C ALA A 228 -5.10 4.77 1.70
N ASP A 229 -4.55 5.26 0.59
CA ASP A 229 -4.21 6.68 0.43
C ASP A 229 -5.45 7.59 0.57
N CYS A 230 -6.55 7.21 -0.06
CA CYS A 230 -7.81 7.97 0.03
C CYS A 230 -8.35 7.98 1.47
N PHE A 231 -8.37 6.86 2.17
CA PHE A 231 -8.77 6.80 3.57
C PHE A 231 -7.84 7.60 4.49
N ALA A 232 -6.53 7.62 4.22
CA ALA A 232 -5.60 8.51 4.90
C ALA A 232 -5.93 9.99 4.61
N GLY A 233 -6.40 10.31 3.42
CA GLY A 233 -6.94 11.62 3.04
C GLY A 233 -8.19 11.99 3.86
N VAL A 234 -9.12 11.07 4.05
CA VAL A 234 -10.31 11.27 4.91
C VAL A 234 -9.89 11.58 6.35
N TRP A 235 -8.92 10.85 6.90
CA TRP A 235 -8.37 11.17 8.21
C TRP A 235 -7.76 12.57 8.26
N LYS A 236 -7.02 12.97 7.23
CA LYS A 236 -6.43 14.30 7.13
C LYS A 236 -7.49 15.40 7.03
N HIS A 237 -8.59 15.17 6.32
CA HIS A 237 -9.75 16.07 6.29
C HIS A 237 -10.25 16.35 7.71
N ALA A 238 -10.53 15.31 8.48
CA ALA A 238 -10.97 15.43 9.86
C ALA A 238 -9.95 16.19 10.74
N THR A 239 -8.67 15.99 10.50
CA THR A 239 -7.58 16.65 11.24
C THR A 239 -7.48 18.13 10.87
N TYR A 240 -7.66 18.47 9.58
CA TYR A 240 -7.70 19.85 9.09
C TYR A 240 -8.91 20.61 9.68
N GLU A 241 -10.10 20.04 9.61
CA GLU A 241 -11.32 20.63 10.18
C GLU A 241 -11.20 20.91 11.69
N ARG A 242 -10.38 20.13 12.40
CA ARG A 242 -10.05 20.39 13.82
C ARG A 242 -9.00 21.49 14.02
N GLY A 243 -8.50 22.11 12.96
CA GLY A 243 -7.46 23.15 13.03
C GLY A 243 -6.09 22.65 13.46
N GLN A 244 -5.83 21.34 13.31
CA GLN A 244 -4.56 20.70 13.69
C GLN A 244 -3.60 20.54 12.52
N LEU A 245 -4.01 20.93 11.32
CA LEU A 245 -3.29 20.78 10.08
C LEU A 245 -3.36 22.06 9.27
N THR A 246 -2.27 22.42 8.61
CA THR A 246 -2.18 23.56 7.69
C THR A 246 -2.10 23.07 6.24
N THR A 247 -2.26 23.97 5.28
CA THR A 247 -2.06 23.67 3.85
C THR A 247 -0.64 23.15 3.58
N ALA A 248 0.38 23.73 4.22
CA ALA A 248 1.78 23.30 4.07
C ALA A 248 1.98 21.85 4.57
N ASP A 249 1.28 21.45 5.61
CA ASP A 249 1.30 20.09 6.13
C ASP A 249 0.67 19.10 5.14
N PHE A 250 -0.38 19.52 4.43
CA PHE A 250 -0.97 18.68 3.38
C PHE A 250 -0.02 18.49 2.19
N GLU A 251 0.66 19.55 1.76
CA GLU A 251 1.68 19.46 0.70
C GLU A 251 2.83 18.53 1.07
N ASP A 252 3.24 18.51 2.35
CA ASP A 252 4.26 17.60 2.84
C ASP A 252 3.81 16.13 2.71
N ALA A 253 2.55 15.83 3.00
CA ALA A 253 1.99 14.51 2.80
C ALA A 253 1.89 14.12 1.32
N LEU A 254 1.52 15.05 0.44
CA LEU A 254 1.50 14.80 -1.01
C LEU A 254 2.89 14.47 -1.55
N ARG A 255 3.94 15.16 -1.03
CA ARG A 255 5.33 14.82 -1.37
C ARG A 255 5.69 13.40 -0.91
N ALA A 256 5.29 13.01 0.31
CA ALA A 256 5.52 11.66 0.81
C ALA A 256 4.82 10.60 -0.05
N ALA A 257 3.55 10.81 -0.41
CA ALA A 257 2.80 9.93 -1.29
C ALA A 257 3.49 9.76 -2.66
N ALA A 258 4.02 10.85 -3.24
CA ALA A 258 4.76 10.79 -4.49
C ALA A 258 6.06 9.98 -4.39
N ILE A 259 6.82 10.16 -3.31
CA ILE A 259 8.12 9.51 -3.10
C ILE A 259 7.97 7.98 -2.99
N VAL A 260 6.87 7.49 -2.46
CA VAL A 260 6.60 6.05 -2.31
C VAL A 260 5.85 5.45 -3.51
N GLY A 261 5.59 6.22 -4.57
CA GLY A 261 5.03 5.71 -5.82
C GLY A 261 6.01 4.81 -6.57
N ASP A 262 5.50 3.73 -7.19
CA ASP A 262 6.30 2.73 -7.89
C ASP A 262 7.13 3.34 -9.02
N ASP A 263 6.58 4.31 -9.76
CA ASP A 263 7.29 5.03 -10.84
C ASP A 263 8.49 5.82 -10.33
N PHE A 264 8.37 6.47 -9.17
CA PHE A 264 9.48 7.18 -8.53
C PHE A 264 10.56 6.19 -8.05
N GLN A 265 10.13 5.12 -7.37
CA GLN A 265 11.05 4.12 -6.83
C GLN A 265 11.79 3.37 -7.94
N GLN A 266 11.11 2.92 -8.98
CA GLN A 266 11.70 2.22 -10.12
C GLN A 266 12.68 3.12 -10.89
N ARG A 267 12.28 4.37 -11.20
CA ARG A 267 13.15 5.33 -11.88
C ARG A 267 14.43 5.57 -11.09
N ARG A 268 14.33 5.65 -9.77
CA ARG A 268 15.48 5.86 -8.89
C ARG A 268 16.38 4.62 -8.80
N ALA A 269 15.80 3.42 -8.72
CA ALA A 269 16.53 2.17 -8.55
C ALA A 269 17.21 1.68 -9.83
N THR A 270 16.51 1.78 -10.96
CA THR A 270 16.91 1.16 -12.24
C THR A 270 16.99 2.13 -13.42
N GLY A 271 16.43 3.33 -13.29
CA GLY A 271 16.25 4.28 -14.38
C GLY A 271 15.08 3.96 -15.33
N THR A 272 14.44 2.80 -15.16
CA THR A 272 13.35 2.31 -16.02
C THR A 272 12.05 2.19 -15.24
N ILE A 273 10.92 2.47 -15.89
CA ILE A 273 9.58 2.32 -15.31
C ILE A 273 8.90 1.15 -16.02
N THR A 274 8.36 0.22 -15.21
CA THR A 274 7.67 -0.99 -15.65
C THR A 274 6.31 -1.05 -14.96
N PRO A 275 5.25 -0.44 -15.54
CA PRO A 275 3.94 -0.31 -14.89
C PRO A 275 3.27 -1.65 -14.53
N GLU A 276 3.54 -2.71 -15.28
CA GLU A 276 3.03 -4.07 -15.04
C GLU A 276 3.54 -4.70 -13.74
N ASP A 277 4.67 -4.21 -13.22
CA ASP A 277 5.26 -4.68 -11.96
C ASP A 277 4.80 -3.84 -10.74
N TRP A 278 3.97 -2.83 -10.96
CA TRP A 278 3.52 -1.97 -9.86
C TRP A 278 2.60 -2.71 -8.90
N THR A 279 2.79 -2.44 -7.64
CA THR A 279 1.97 -2.97 -6.54
C THR A 279 1.38 -1.87 -5.67
N HIS A 280 1.90 -0.63 -5.76
CA HIS A 280 1.46 0.54 -4.96
C HIS A 280 0.85 1.65 -5.83
N GLY A 281 1.12 1.65 -7.13
CA GLY A 281 0.67 2.69 -8.05
C GLY A 281 1.68 3.83 -8.24
N SER A 282 1.42 4.68 -9.23
CA SER A 282 2.28 5.82 -9.54
C SER A 282 2.17 6.93 -8.49
N SER A 283 3.20 7.76 -8.43
CA SER A 283 3.22 9.00 -7.65
C SER A 283 1.96 9.84 -7.89
N ALA A 284 1.57 10.00 -9.15
CA ALA A 284 0.39 10.80 -9.52
C ALA A 284 -0.92 10.15 -9.03
N GLN A 285 -1.07 8.82 -9.13
CA GLN A 285 -2.25 8.12 -8.63
C GLN A 285 -2.36 8.22 -7.11
N ARG A 286 -1.28 8.03 -6.39
CA ARG A 286 -1.24 8.14 -4.92
C ARG A 286 -1.61 9.55 -4.45
N GLN A 287 -1.03 10.58 -5.07
CA GLN A 287 -1.40 11.98 -4.78
C GLN A 287 -2.86 12.26 -5.09
N HIS A 288 -3.37 11.79 -6.21
CA HIS A 288 -4.77 11.97 -6.61
C HIS A 288 -5.74 11.40 -5.56
N TRP A 289 -5.53 10.15 -5.13
CA TRP A 289 -6.43 9.51 -4.19
C TRP A 289 -6.32 10.08 -2.77
N LEU A 290 -5.12 10.44 -2.32
CA LEU A 290 -4.93 11.17 -1.07
C LEU A 290 -5.67 12.53 -1.09
N THR A 291 -5.60 13.25 -2.20
CA THR A 291 -6.32 14.52 -2.40
C THR A 291 -7.83 14.29 -2.43
N THR A 292 -8.31 13.27 -3.14
CA THR A 292 -9.74 12.93 -3.18
C THR A 292 -10.30 12.69 -1.78
N GLY A 293 -9.61 11.90 -0.96
CA GLY A 293 -10.04 11.66 0.42
C GLY A 293 -10.02 12.93 1.27
N PHE A 294 -8.99 13.77 1.10
CA PHE A 294 -8.88 15.04 1.81
C PHE A 294 -9.96 16.04 1.40
N GLU A 295 -10.24 16.21 0.12
CA GLU A 295 -11.24 17.17 -0.35
C GLU A 295 -12.68 16.74 -0.04
N GLN A 296 -12.96 15.45 -0.16
CA GLN A 296 -14.31 14.92 0.02
C GLN A 296 -14.65 14.65 1.49
N GLY A 297 -13.69 14.26 2.32
CA GLY A 297 -13.92 13.86 3.72
C GLY A 297 -14.92 12.71 3.86
N ALA A 298 -15.15 11.94 2.80
CA ALA A 298 -16.17 10.90 2.73
C ALA A 298 -15.56 9.57 2.31
N PRO A 299 -15.57 8.53 3.16
CA PRO A 299 -15.05 7.20 2.80
C PRO A 299 -15.67 6.62 1.54
N GLY A 300 -16.95 6.93 1.27
CA GLY A 300 -17.65 6.50 0.05
C GLY A 300 -17.05 7.05 -1.26
N ALA A 301 -16.26 8.14 -1.20
CA ALA A 301 -15.54 8.68 -2.36
C ALA A 301 -14.29 7.85 -2.72
N CYS A 302 -13.87 6.91 -1.87
CA CYS A 302 -12.65 6.11 -2.03
C CYS A 302 -12.87 4.81 -2.80
N ASP A 303 -13.78 4.79 -3.77
CA ASP A 303 -14.02 3.58 -4.60
C ASP A 303 -13.01 3.44 -5.72
N THR A 304 -11.83 2.92 -5.40
CA THR A 304 -10.77 2.64 -6.38
C THR A 304 -11.04 1.40 -7.24
N PHE A 305 -12.06 0.61 -6.92
CA PHE A 305 -12.39 -0.62 -7.62
C PHE A 305 -13.53 -0.44 -8.64
N GLY A 306 -14.35 0.61 -8.49
CA GLY A 306 -15.41 0.99 -9.42
C GLY A 306 -14.99 1.95 -10.52
N ALA A 307 -13.78 2.50 -10.45
CA ALA A 307 -13.23 3.48 -11.39
C ALA A 307 -12.59 2.81 -12.61
#